data_f86bc1cd96e854bd9462bd1473a70df4
#
_entry.id   f86bc1cd96e854bd9462bd1473a70df4
#
_cell.length_a   1.000
_cell.length_b   1.000
_cell.length_c   1.000
_cell.angle_alpha   90.00
_cell.angle_beta   90.00
_cell.angle_gamma   90.00
#
_symmetry.space_group_name_H-M   'P 1'
#
loop_
_entity.id
_entity.type
_entity.pdbx_description
1 polymer ?
#
loop_
_entity_poly.entity_id
_entity_poly.type
_entity_poly.pdbx_seq_one_letter_code
_entity_poly.pdbx_strand_id
1 'polypeptide(L)'
;QQNGTLKASFLWPYSGMMSGCVAMYQATGDKKYKTILEKRILPGLEQYWDGERLPACYQSYPVKYGQHGRYYDDNIWIALDYCDYYRLTKKADYLKKAIALYEYIYSGWSNELGGGIFWCEQQKEAKHTCSNAPSTVLGVKLYRLTKDKKYLNKAKETYAWTRKHLCDPDDFLYWDNINLKGKVSKDKYAYN
;
A
#
# COMPACT_ATOMS: atom_id res chain seq x y z
N GLN A 1 29.33 7.61 5.47
CA GLN A 1 28.87 6.45 4.64
C GLN A 1 29.41 5.19 5.27
N GLN A 2 28.58 4.48 6.04
CA GLN A 2 28.92 3.11 6.48
C GLN A 2 28.62 2.19 5.29
N ASN A 3 29.63 1.60 4.71
CA ASN A 3 29.55 0.50 3.75
C ASN A 3 29.06 -0.78 4.48
N GLY A 4 27.85 -0.74 5.04
CA GLY A 4 27.21 -1.88 5.63
C GLY A 4 26.48 -2.65 4.55
N THR A 5 26.91 -3.88 4.27
CA THR A 5 26.17 -4.82 3.43
C THR A 5 24.75 -4.97 3.99
N LEU A 6 23.72 -4.67 3.21
CA LEU A 6 22.32 -4.88 3.62
C LEU A 6 22.12 -6.35 3.97
N LYS A 7 21.65 -6.62 5.17
CA LYS A 7 21.38 -7.99 5.66
C LYS A 7 20.06 -8.56 5.13
N ALA A 8 19.20 -7.70 4.60
CA ALA A 8 17.91 -8.03 3.98
C ALA A 8 17.51 -6.93 2.99
N SER A 9 16.54 -7.21 2.13
CA SER A 9 15.90 -6.19 1.28
C SER A 9 15.02 -5.27 2.11
N PHE A 10 14.79 -4.03 1.63
CA PHE A 10 13.66 -3.23 2.10
C PHE A 10 12.33 -3.83 1.64
N LEU A 11 11.24 -3.49 2.34
CA LEU A 11 9.91 -4.00 2.09
C LEU A 11 9.43 -3.73 0.65
N TRP A 12 9.57 -2.49 0.17
CA TRP A 12 9.04 -2.12 -1.15
C TRP A 12 9.60 -2.99 -2.29
N PRO A 13 10.93 -3.10 -2.52
CA PRO A 13 11.44 -4.00 -3.54
C PRO A 13 11.12 -5.48 -3.26
N TYR A 14 10.98 -5.89 -1.99
CA TYR A 14 10.58 -7.24 -1.65
C TYR A 14 9.13 -7.52 -2.07
N SER A 15 8.19 -6.61 -1.81
CA SER A 15 6.78 -6.77 -2.15
C SER A 15 6.55 -6.88 -3.66
N GLY A 16 7.42 -6.30 -4.48
CA GLY A 16 7.37 -6.43 -5.93
C GLY A 16 7.44 -7.88 -6.43
N MET A 17 8.10 -8.78 -5.67
CA MET A 17 8.08 -10.21 -5.98
C MET A 17 6.69 -10.84 -5.77
N MET A 18 5.93 -10.36 -4.77
CA MET A 18 4.54 -10.78 -4.55
C MET A 18 3.67 -10.35 -5.73
N SER A 19 3.75 -9.07 -6.10
CA SER A 19 3.01 -8.51 -7.25
C SER A 19 3.30 -9.28 -8.54
N GLY A 20 4.58 -9.54 -8.82
CA GLY A 20 4.99 -10.33 -9.98
C GLY A 20 4.41 -11.75 -9.99
N CYS A 21 4.48 -12.47 -8.87
CA CYS A 21 3.93 -13.82 -8.78
C CYS A 21 2.40 -13.86 -8.86
N VAL A 22 1.70 -12.91 -8.23
CA VAL A 22 0.23 -12.80 -8.32
C VAL A 22 -0.20 -12.52 -9.76
N ALA A 23 0.45 -11.55 -10.43
CA ALA A 23 0.17 -11.20 -11.81
C ALA A 23 0.44 -12.37 -12.77
N MET A 24 1.57 -13.07 -12.63
CA MET A 24 1.91 -14.23 -13.46
C MET A 24 0.96 -15.40 -13.22
N TYR A 25 0.57 -15.66 -11.96
CA TYR A 25 -0.42 -16.69 -11.67
C TYR A 25 -1.78 -16.34 -12.27
N GLN A 26 -2.20 -15.08 -12.18
CA GLN A 26 -3.45 -14.61 -12.78
C GLN A 26 -3.44 -14.74 -14.30
N ALA A 27 -2.33 -14.39 -14.95
CA ALA A 27 -2.23 -14.37 -16.42
C ALA A 27 -2.10 -15.76 -17.02
N THR A 28 -1.40 -16.68 -16.34
CA THR A 28 -1.03 -17.98 -16.93
C THR A 28 -1.78 -19.18 -16.34
N GLY A 29 -2.30 -19.06 -15.12
CA GLY A 29 -2.84 -20.19 -14.35
C GLY A 29 -1.76 -21.17 -13.87
N ASP A 30 -0.47 -20.93 -14.16
CA ASP A 30 0.61 -21.85 -13.82
C ASP A 30 0.86 -21.90 -12.32
N LYS A 31 0.62 -23.07 -11.74
CA LYS A 31 0.72 -23.34 -10.30
C LYS A 31 2.12 -23.12 -9.72
N LYS A 32 3.16 -23.05 -10.55
CA LYS A 32 4.52 -22.74 -10.07
C LYS A 32 4.59 -21.38 -9.39
N TYR A 33 3.90 -20.36 -9.93
CA TYR A 33 3.87 -19.03 -9.34
C TYR A 33 3.15 -19.00 -8.00
N LYS A 34 2.05 -19.76 -7.88
CA LYS A 34 1.38 -19.98 -6.60
C LYS A 34 2.31 -20.66 -5.60
N THR A 35 3.03 -21.68 -6.02
CA THR A 35 3.97 -22.42 -5.16
C THR A 35 5.11 -21.52 -4.68
N ILE A 36 5.70 -20.72 -5.57
CA ILE A 36 6.74 -19.75 -5.21
C ILE A 36 6.19 -18.73 -4.20
N LEU A 37 5.01 -18.17 -4.47
CA LEU A 37 4.37 -17.21 -3.60
C LEU A 37 4.13 -17.80 -2.19
N GLU A 38 3.45 -18.95 -2.09
CA GLU A 38 3.05 -19.54 -0.80
C GLU A 38 4.23 -20.14 -0.02
N LYS A 39 5.25 -20.67 -0.71
CA LYS A 39 6.36 -21.39 -0.07
C LYS A 39 7.59 -20.52 0.23
N ARG A 40 7.74 -19.40 -0.49
CA ARG A 40 8.95 -18.56 -0.38
C ARG A 40 8.62 -17.09 -0.05
N ILE A 41 7.74 -16.47 -0.87
CA ILE A 41 7.53 -15.02 -0.78
C ILE A 41 6.70 -14.64 0.45
N LEU A 42 5.54 -15.27 0.67
CA LEU A 42 4.71 -14.95 1.84
C LEU A 42 5.42 -15.24 3.18
N PRO A 43 6.12 -16.38 3.37
CA PRO A 43 6.89 -16.59 4.61
C PRO A 43 8.01 -15.55 4.81
N GLY A 44 8.64 -15.08 3.73
CA GLY A 44 9.63 -14.01 3.81
C GLY A 44 9.00 -12.65 4.12
N LEU A 45 7.82 -12.36 3.56
CA LEU A 45 7.08 -11.13 3.82
C LEU A 45 6.66 -11.02 5.29
N GLU A 46 6.26 -12.14 5.92
CA GLU A 46 5.90 -12.14 7.34
C GLU A 46 7.05 -11.73 8.27
N GLN A 47 8.31 -11.77 7.83
CA GLN A 47 9.44 -11.25 8.60
C GLN A 47 9.40 -9.72 8.79
N TYR A 48 8.61 -9.00 7.99
CA TYR A 48 8.40 -7.56 8.09
C TYR A 48 7.17 -7.19 8.90
N TRP A 49 6.37 -8.19 9.32
CA TRP A 49 5.12 -7.97 10.04
C TRP A 49 5.37 -7.45 11.44
N ASP A 50 4.96 -6.20 11.69
CA ASP A 50 4.99 -5.57 13.00
C ASP A 50 3.60 -5.68 13.64
N GLY A 51 3.45 -6.68 14.48
CA GLY A 51 2.23 -6.91 15.25
C GLY A 51 2.20 -6.23 16.61
N GLU A 52 3.31 -5.62 17.04
CA GLU A 52 3.40 -4.97 18.35
C GLU A 52 2.83 -3.56 18.34
N ARG A 53 3.08 -2.80 17.27
CA ARG A 53 2.51 -1.46 17.08
C ARG A 53 1.16 -1.56 16.38
N LEU A 54 0.12 -0.98 16.99
CA LEU A 54 -1.25 -1.02 16.44
C LEU A 54 -1.60 0.28 15.68
N PRO A 55 -2.37 0.19 14.59
CA PRO A 55 -2.77 -1.02 13.88
C PRO A 55 -1.57 -1.78 13.31
N ALA A 56 -1.61 -3.12 13.35
CA ALA A 56 -0.50 -3.95 12.85
C ALA A 56 -0.34 -3.84 11.33
N CYS A 57 0.93 -3.81 10.86
CA CYS A 57 1.24 -3.72 9.44
C CYS A 57 2.66 -4.22 9.14
N TYR A 58 3.08 -4.17 7.89
CA TYR A 58 4.47 -4.41 7.51
C TYR A 58 5.30 -3.14 7.68
N GLN A 59 6.44 -3.23 8.39
CA GLN A 59 7.44 -2.16 8.46
C GLN A 59 8.48 -2.29 7.34
N SER A 60 9.23 -1.22 7.08
CA SER A 60 10.14 -1.12 5.92
C SER A 60 11.34 -2.08 5.92
N TYR A 61 11.64 -2.72 7.06
CA TYR A 61 12.74 -3.68 7.21
C TYR A 61 12.36 -4.81 8.17
N PRO A 62 12.96 -6.03 8.08
CA PRO A 62 12.53 -7.16 8.91
C PRO A 62 12.60 -6.88 10.41
N VAL A 63 11.56 -7.27 11.16
CA VAL A 63 11.39 -6.97 12.59
C VAL A 63 12.52 -7.48 13.49
N LYS A 64 13.23 -8.55 13.09
CA LYS A 64 14.40 -9.06 13.80
C LYS A 64 15.56 -8.06 13.89
N TYR A 65 15.55 -7.01 13.10
CA TYR A 65 16.57 -5.95 13.12
C TYR A 65 16.09 -4.69 13.88
N GLY A 66 14.99 -4.79 14.61
CA GLY A 66 14.43 -3.70 15.40
C GLY A 66 13.23 -3.02 14.72
N GLN A 67 12.82 -1.92 15.33
CA GLN A 67 11.71 -1.11 14.79
C GLN A 67 12.21 -0.21 13.66
N HIS A 68 11.45 -0.22 12.56
CA HIS A 68 11.71 0.59 11.37
C HIS A 68 10.49 1.41 10.97
N GLY A 69 10.67 2.30 9.99
CA GLY A 69 9.60 3.13 9.44
C GLY A 69 8.45 2.30 8.88
N ARG A 70 7.22 2.80 9.04
CA ARG A 70 6.00 2.19 8.53
C ARG A 70 5.39 3.14 7.51
N TYR A 71 5.36 2.69 6.25
CA TYR A 71 4.92 3.49 5.12
C TYR A 71 3.56 3.02 4.65
N TYR A 72 2.64 3.96 4.43
CA TYR A 72 1.28 3.63 4.03
C TYR A 72 1.23 3.06 2.62
N ASP A 73 1.98 3.63 1.68
CA ASP A 73 2.08 3.17 0.28
C ASP A 73 2.65 1.75 0.15
N ASP A 74 3.73 1.41 0.88
CA ASP A 74 4.28 0.06 0.90
C ASP A 74 3.21 -0.99 1.25
N ASN A 75 2.38 -0.68 2.25
CA ASN A 75 1.31 -1.56 2.71
C ASN A 75 0.11 -1.59 1.76
N ILE A 76 -0.13 -0.52 1.00
CA ILE A 76 -1.20 -0.49 -0.02
C ILE A 76 -0.93 -1.50 -1.12
N TRP A 77 0.29 -1.54 -1.66
CA TRP A 77 0.65 -2.48 -2.73
C TRP A 77 0.45 -3.93 -2.29
N ILE A 78 0.88 -4.26 -1.08
CA ILE A 78 0.69 -5.60 -0.49
C ILE A 78 -0.80 -5.91 -0.29
N ALA A 79 -1.60 -4.95 0.16
CA ALA A 79 -3.04 -5.13 0.34
C ALA A 79 -3.77 -5.35 -1.00
N LEU A 80 -3.35 -4.64 -2.06
CA LEU A 80 -3.87 -4.84 -3.43
C LEU A 80 -3.59 -6.25 -3.92
N ASP A 81 -2.37 -6.75 -3.72
CA ASP A 81 -1.99 -8.11 -4.08
C ASP A 81 -2.76 -9.17 -3.28
N TYR A 82 -2.99 -8.95 -1.99
CA TYR A 82 -3.84 -9.84 -1.20
C TYR A 82 -5.29 -9.87 -1.70
N CYS A 83 -5.85 -8.74 -2.14
CA CYS A 83 -7.18 -8.70 -2.76
C CYS A 83 -7.22 -9.55 -4.05
N ASP A 84 -6.22 -9.41 -4.92
CA ASP A 84 -6.15 -10.17 -6.16
C ASP A 84 -5.91 -11.65 -5.90
N TYR A 85 -5.04 -11.96 -4.96
CA TYR A 85 -4.75 -13.35 -4.60
C TYR A 85 -5.94 -14.04 -3.91
N TYR A 86 -6.70 -13.32 -3.09
CA TYR A 86 -8.00 -13.81 -2.59
C TYR A 86 -8.97 -14.11 -3.72
N ARG A 87 -9.07 -13.23 -4.73
CA ARG A 87 -9.95 -13.45 -5.88
C ARG A 87 -9.60 -14.73 -6.63
N LEU A 88 -8.30 -15.06 -6.76
CA LEU A 88 -7.81 -16.25 -7.44
C LEU A 88 -7.98 -17.54 -6.61
N THR A 89 -7.80 -17.46 -5.29
CA THR A 89 -7.71 -18.65 -4.43
C THR A 89 -8.93 -18.90 -3.57
N LYS A 90 -9.74 -17.87 -3.31
CA LYS A 90 -10.87 -17.87 -2.37
C LYS A 90 -10.50 -18.19 -0.91
N LYS A 91 -9.21 -18.16 -0.56
CA LYS A 91 -8.75 -18.37 0.82
C LYS A 91 -9.02 -17.13 1.66
N ALA A 92 -9.94 -17.23 2.62
CA ALA A 92 -10.42 -16.08 3.42
C ALA A 92 -9.32 -15.31 4.16
N ASP A 93 -8.21 -15.96 4.51
CA ASP A 93 -7.12 -15.33 5.25
C ASP A 93 -6.44 -14.20 4.45
N TYR A 94 -6.39 -14.30 3.12
CA TYR A 94 -5.86 -13.22 2.29
C TYR A 94 -6.77 -11.98 2.29
N LEU A 95 -8.10 -12.19 2.30
CA LEU A 95 -9.03 -11.07 2.44
C LEU A 95 -8.93 -10.42 3.82
N LYS A 96 -8.80 -11.23 4.89
CA LYS A 96 -8.59 -10.71 6.26
C LYS A 96 -7.32 -9.87 6.34
N LYS A 97 -6.22 -10.34 5.73
CA LYS A 97 -4.95 -9.57 5.67
C LYS A 97 -5.14 -8.24 4.93
N ALA A 98 -5.80 -8.25 3.75
CA ALA A 98 -6.10 -7.03 3.00
C ALA A 98 -6.92 -6.02 3.81
N ILE A 99 -7.93 -6.51 4.57
CA ILE A 99 -8.76 -5.67 5.43
C ILE A 99 -7.94 -5.10 6.60
N ALA A 100 -7.11 -5.91 7.26
CA ALA A 100 -6.23 -5.43 8.33
C ALA A 100 -5.26 -4.34 7.85
N LEU A 101 -4.68 -4.52 6.66
CA LEU A 101 -3.83 -3.50 6.06
C LEU A 101 -4.62 -2.24 5.67
N TYR A 102 -5.86 -2.38 5.19
CA TYR A 102 -6.72 -1.23 4.92
C TYR A 102 -6.96 -0.40 6.19
N GLU A 103 -7.22 -1.03 7.34
CA GLU A 103 -7.40 -0.31 8.61
C GLU A 103 -6.10 0.44 9.01
N TYR A 104 -4.94 -0.18 8.83
CA TYR A 104 -3.67 0.50 9.03
C TYR A 104 -3.50 1.70 8.07
N ILE A 105 -3.73 1.51 6.78
CA ILE A 105 -3.56 2.56 5.76
C ILE A 105 -4.45 3.77 6.08
N TYR A 106 -5.70 3.54 6.44
CA TYR A 106 -6.61 4.62 6.76
C TYR A 106 -6.44 5.21 8.17
N SER A 107 -5.61 4.61 9.04
CA SER A 107 -5.13 5.28 10.25
C SER A 107 -4.24 6.49 9.92
N GLY A 108 -3.66 6.53 8.72
CA GLY A 108 -2.91 7.67 8.19
C GLY A 108 -3.77 8.78 7.60
N TRP A 109 -5.09 8.64 7.57
CA TRP A 109 -6.00 9.70 7.14
C TRP A 109 -6.03 10.83 8.16
N SER A 110 -6.01 12.07 7.69
CA SER A 110 -6.20 13.22 8.57
C SER A 110 -7.03 14.30 7.88
N ASN A 111 -7.63 15.19 8.67
CA ASN A 111 -8.48 16.26 8.15
C ASN A 111 -7.70 17.50 7.72
N GLU A 112 -6.40 17.56 7.97
CA GLU A 112 -5.55 18.63 7.44
C GLU A 112 -5.65 18.63 5.91
N LEU A 113 -5.74 19.83 5.33
CA LEU A 113 -5.99 20.03 3.90
C LEU A 113 -7.33 19.43 3.41
N GLY A 114 -8.28 19.21 4.33
CA GLY A 114 -9.60 18.65 4.02
C GLY A 114 -9.61 17.17 3.72
N GLY A 115 -8.59 16.39 4.14
CA GLY A 115 -8.52 14.95 3.95
C GLY A 115 -7.15 14.45 3.51
N GLY A 116 -7.11 13.19 3.07
CA GLY A 116 -5.92 12.53 2.52
C GLY A 116 -5.08 11.78 3.54
N ILE A 117 -4.33 10.79 3.03
CA ILE A 117 -3.46 9.89 3.77
C ILE A 117 -2.02 10.41 3.71
N PHE A 118 -1.34 10.42 4.86
CA PHE A 118 0.09 10.70 4.92
C PHE A 118 0.91 9.62 4.19
N TRP A 119 2.19 9.91 3.94
CA TRP A 119 3.11 8.94 3.34
C TRP A 119 3.70 7.98 4.37
N CYS A 120 4.17 8.52 5.50
CA CYS A 120 4.84 7.77 6.54
C CYS A 120 4.17 8.02 7.89
N GLU A 121 4.01 6.97 8.69
CA GLU A 121 3.37 7.06 10.01
C GLU A 121 4.17 7.93 10.98
N GLN A 122 5.51 7.85 10.92
CA GLN A 122 6.42 8.57 11.80
C GLN A 122 6.75 9.98 11.30
N GLN A 123 6.38 10.31 10.05
CA GLN A 123 6.68 11.60 9.40
C GLN A 123 5.41 12.16 8.75
N LYS A 124 4.54 12.78 9.57
CA LYS A 124 3.25 13.33 9.13
C LYS A 124 3.41 14.76 8.60
N GLU A 125 4.25 14.93 7.57
CA GLU A 125 4.60 16.25 7.01
C GLU A 125 3.96 16.52 5.64
N ALA A 126 3.70 15.46 4.86
CA ALA A 126 3.14 15.56 3.52
C ALA A 126 2.24 14.37 3.17
N LYS A 127 1.31 14.63 2.25
CA LYS A 127 0.40 13.64 1.68
C LYS A 127 0.77 13.40 0.23
N HIS A 128 1.13 12.16 -0.09
CA HIS A 128 1.68 11.79 -1.38
C HIS A 128 0.64 11.13 -2.29
N THR A 129 0.80 11.27 -3.59
CA THR A 129 -0.03 10.58 -4.59
C THR A 129 0.09 9.07 -4.45
N CYS A 130 1.29 8.53 -4.23
CA CYS A 130 1.53 7.09 -4.03
C CYS A 130 0.80 6.48 -2.82
N SER A 131 0.42 7.28 -1.82
CA SER A 131 -0.41 6.81 -0.70
C SER A 131 -1.91 6.98 -0.96
N ASN A 132 -2.32 7.97 -1.73
CA ASN A 132 -3.73 8.34 -1.89
C ASN A 132 -4.38 7.71 -3.12
N ALA A 133 -3.76 7.76 -4.29
CA ALA A 133 -4.33 7.19 -5.51
C ALA A 133 -4.52 5.66 -5.41
N PRO A 134 -3.52 4.85 -5.03
CA PRO A 134 -3.71 3.40 -4.93
C PRO A 134 -4.59 2.98 -3.75
N SER A 135 -4.71 3.77 -2.67
CA SER A 135 -5.68 3.48 -1.60
C SER A 135 -7.12 3.61 -2.07
N THR A 136 -7.39 4.50 -3.04
CA THR A 136 -8.68 4.56 -3.74
C THR A 136 -8.98 3.24 -4.46
N VAL A 137 -8.00 2.70 -5.18
CA VAL A 137 -8.12 1.40 -5.87
C VAL A 137 -8.39 0.27 -4.87
N LEU A 138 -7.65 0.26 -3.75
CA LEU A 138 -7.85 -0.72 -2.68
C LEU A 138 -9.27 -0.69 -2.12
N GLY A 139 -9.81 0.49 -1.82
CA GLY A 139 -11.18 0.66 -1.35
C GLY A 139 -12.20 0.12 -2.36
N VAL A 140 -12.04 0.40 -3.66
CA VAL A 140 -12.91 -0.16 -4.71
C VAL A 140 -12.79 -1.68 -4.79
N LYS A 141 -11.58 -2.25 -4.72
CA LYS A 141 -11.38 -3.71 -4.71
C LYS A 141 -12.06 -4.36 -3.51
N LEU A 142 -11.87 -3.83 -2.29
CA LEU A 142 -12.51 -4.34 -1.08
C LEU A 142 -14.04 -4.25 -1.18
N TYR A 143 -14.61 -3.14 -1.67
CA TYR A 143 -16.04 -3.07 -1.94
C TYR A 143 -16.53 -4.15 -2.90
N ARG A 144 -15.82 -4.39 -3.99
CA ARG A 144 -16.18 -5.45 -4.97
C ARG A 144 -16.18 -6.85 -4.34
N LEU A 145 -15.26 -7.11 -3.42
CA LEU A 145 -15.09 -8.40 -2.75
C LEU A 145 -16.07 -8.59 -1.59
N THR A 146 -16.35 -7.56 -0.80
CA THR A 146 -17.14 -7.63 0.44
C THR A 146 -18.58 -7.14 0.29
N LYS A 147 -18.86 -6.28 -0.71
CA LYS A 147 -20.10 -5.50 -0.89
C LYS A 147 -20.37 -4.46 0.20
N ASP A 148 -19.44 -4.25 1.13
CA ASP A 148 -19.57 -3.23 2.17
C ASP A 148 -19.30 -1.84 1.60
N LYS A 149 -20.34 -1.01 1.61
CA LYS A 149 -20.32 0.35 1.06
C LYS A 149 -19.34 1.29 1.76
N LYS A 150 -18.89 0.98 3.00
CA LYS A 150 -17.89 1.80 3.69
C LYS A 150 -16.63 1.98 2.86
N TYR A 151 -16.14 0.91 2.21
CA TYR A 151 -14.95 0.94 1.37
C TYR A 151 -15.14 1.82 0.12
N LEU A 152 -16.30 1.72 -0.53
CA LEU A 152 -16.60 2.54 -1.72
C LEU A 152 -16.73 4.02 -1.37
N ASN A 153 -17.42 4.34 -0.26
CA ASN A 153 -17.59 5.73 0.18
C ASN A 153 -16.24 6.37 0.49
N LYS A 154 -15.39 5.66 1.24
CA LYS A 154 -14.06 6.16 1.56
C LYS A 154 -13.15 6.27 0.34
N ALA A 155 -13.25 5.34 -0.62
CA ALA A 155 -12.55 5.44 -1.90
C ALA A 155 -12.96 6.68 -2.70
N LYS A 156 -14.26 7.00 -2.76
CA LYS A 156 -14.75 8.22 -3.44
C LYS A 156 -14.21 9.49 -2.78
N GLU A 157 -14.20 9.54 -1.45
CA GLU A 157 -13.66 10.65 -0.68
C GLU A 157 -12.16 10.84 -0.95
N THR A 158 -11.38 9.74 -0.90
CA THR A 158 -9.95 9.76 -1.17
C THR A 158 -9.65 10.18 -2.62
N TYR A 159 -10.40 9.65 -3.58
CA TYR A 159 -10.28 10.04 -5.00
C TYR A 159 -10.55 11.53 -5.21
N ALA A 160 -11.66 12.04 -4.65
CA ALA A 160 -12.01 13.45 -4.77
C ALA A 160 -10.94 14.36 -4.18
N TRP A 161 -10.41 13.99 -3.01
CA TRP A 161 -9.31 14.72 -2.38
C TRP A 161 -8.04 14.69 -3.24
N THR A 162 -7.63 13.50 -3.71
CA THR A 162 -6.42 13.34 -4.52
C THR A 162 -6.50 14.13 -5.82
N ARG A 163 -7.63 14.05 -6.52
CA ARG A 163 -7.86 14.81 -7.75
C ARG A 163 -7.82 16.32 -7.51
N LYS A 164 -8.44 16.79 -6.43
CA LYS A 164 -8.49 18.23 -6.10
C LYS A 164 -7.11 18.82 -5.81
N HIS A 165 -6.26 18.06 -5.10
CA HIS A 165 -5.01 18.59 -4.55
C HIS A 165 -3.76 18.22 -5.31
N LEU A 166 -3.79 17.11 -6.05
CA LEU A 166 -2.60 16.52 -6.67
C LEU A 166 -2.72 16.28 -8.18
N CYS A 167 -3.89 16.46 -8.81
CA CYS A 167 -4.02 16.35 -10.25
C CYS A 167 -3.66 17.67 -10.92
N ASP A 168 -2.74 17.62 -11.88
CA ASP A 168 -2.43 18.76 -12.74
C ASP A 168 -3.61 19.05 -13.68
N PRO A 169 -4.16 20.28 -13.71
CA PRO A 169 -5.28 20.60 -14.56
C PRO A 169 -4.92 20.67 -16.06
N ASP A 170 -3.63 20.81 -16.39
CA ASP A 170 -3.18 21.02 -17.77
C ASP A 170 -3.04 19.70 -18.54
N ASP A 171 -2.53 18.64 -17.89
CA ASP A 171 -2.28 17.34 -18.54
C ASP A 171 -2.91 16.14 -17.83
N PHE A 172 -3.59 16.37 -16.68
CA PHE A 172 -4.27 15.37 -15.88
C PHE A 172 -3.35 14.29 -15.26
N LEU A 173 -2.04 14.49 -15.29
CA LEU A 173 -1.10 13.68 -14.53
C LEU A 173 -1.08 14.13 -13.07
N TYR A 174 -0.53 13.28 -12.19
CA TYR A 174 -0.52 13.58 -10.76
C TYR A 174 0.86 14.07 -10.32
N TRP A 175 0.85 15.16 -9.55
CA TRP A 175 2.00 15.68 -8.82
C TRP A 175 2.38 14.74 -7.67
N ASP A 176 3.63 14.81 -7.22
CA ASP A 176 4.15 13.91 -6.20
C ASP A 176 3.43 14.04 -4.86
N ASN A 177 3.44 15.23 -4.25
CA ASN A 177 2.89 15.44 -2.93
C ASN A 177 2.45 16.89 -2.66
N ILE A 178 1.72 17.05 -1.53
CA ILE A 178 1.40 18.33 -0.93
C ILE A 178 1.78 18.30 0.56
N ASN A 179 2.54 19.30 1.04
CA ASN A 179 2.86 19.43 2.44
C ASN A 179 1.72 20.10 3.23
N LEU A 180 1.77 20.06 4.56
CA LEU A 180 0.71 20.61 5.43
C LEU A 180 0.55 22.15 5.33
N LYS A 181 1.53 22.86 4.73
CA LYS A 181 1.42 24.30 4.43
C LYS A 181 0.74 24.57 3.09
N GLY A 182 0.28 23.52 2.39
CA GLY A 182 -0.38 23.63 1.08
C GLY A 182 0.58 23.80 -0.09
N LYS A 183 1.89 23.66 0.10
CA LYS A 183 2.87 23.70 -1.00
C LYS A 183 2.91 22.36 -1.70
N VAL A 184 2.62 22.34 -2.99
CA VAL A 184 2.65 21.16 -3.86
C VAL A 184 4.05 20.99 -4.45
N SER A 185 4.60 19.75 -4.38
CA SER A 185 5.72 19.32 -5.21
C SER A 185 5.16 18.85 -6.55
N LYS A 186 5.49 19.59 -7.61
CA LYS A 186 4.94 19.36 -8.96
C LYS A 186 5.73 18.32 -9.77
N ASP A 187 6.63 17.59 -9.12
CA ASP A 187 7.30 16.47 -9.76
C ASP A 187 6.29 15.40 -10.18
N LYS A 188 6.48 14.81 -11.36
CA LYS A 188 5.64 13.75 -11.91
C LYS A 188 6.47 12.50 -12.08
N TYR A 189 6.16 11.48 -11.32
CA TYR A 189 6.84 10.20 -11.39
C TYR A 189 5.97 9.16 -12.11
N ALA A 190 6.60 8.24 -12.81
CA ALA A 190 5.90 7.21 -13.59
C ALA A 190 5.04 6.25 -12.75
N TYR A 191 5.22 6.24 -11.43
CA TYR A 191 4.44 5.41 -10.50
C TYR A 191 3.26 6.16 -9.84
N ASN A 192 3.09 7.46 -10.13
CA ASN A 192 1.98 8.28 -9.62
C ASN A 192 0.75 8.20 -10.50
#